data_20dff51d1d9127b39f4089d40b908237
#
_entry.id   20dff51d1d9127b39f4089d40b908237
#
_cell.length_a   1.000
_cell.length_b   1.000
_cell.length_c   1.000
_cell.angle_alpha   90.00
_cell.angle_beta   90.00
_cell.angle_gamma   90.00
#
_symmetry.space_group_name_H-M   'P 1'
#
loop_
_entity.id
_entity.type
_entity.pdbx_description
1 polymer ?
#
loop_
_entity_poly.entity_id
_entity_poly.type
_entity_poly.pdbx_seq_one_letter_code
_entity_poly.pdbx_strand_id
1 'polypeptide(L)'
;MKKNIKVALVHDWLVTMGGAEKVLWQFHLLFPQAPIYTLVYDSNCGHGMFEDCDVRTTWLQKIPFATKLYKNMLTLMPSAWEQLDLTEYDLVLSSCSSCCKGIITRPDAVHICYCHTPTRYVWDFYYQYLKNASALKKLLMPRMIHKMKIWDQLAANRVDYFISNSNFIAQRIKKYYRRDAQTIYPPVHINDYPLVQEPDDYYLLVSRFVYYKRIDIAIEACNKLQRKLVIIGGGDEEKKLRAMAGPTITFAGHLDDEEMMQYYVHAKAFLFPGEEDFGITPVEAQSAGCPVLAYGRGGALETVLDGRTGLFFTEQTAENLMECIQRFEAQGVEYDRTHIRQHSLSFSEERFRNEIQCICEQFAFT
;
A
#
# COMPACT_ATOMS: atom_id res chain seq x y z
N MET A 1 34.90 -7.02 14.82
CA MET A 1 35.01 -6.88 13.35
C MET A 1 33.58 -7.01 12.81
N LYS A 2 33.01 -5.94 12.20
CA LYS A 2 31.72 -6.07 11.51
C LYS A 2 31.90 -7.08 10.37
N LYS A 3 31.23 -8.22 10.47
CA LYS A 3 31.17 -9.21 9.39
C LYS A 3 30.61 -8.50 8.16
N ASN A 4 31.21 -8.66 7.01
CA ASN A 4 30.67 -8.08 5.76
C ASN A 4 29.44 -8.92 5.39
N ILE A 5 28.26 -8.52 5.88
CA ILE A 5 27.00 -9.26 5.70
C ILE A 5 26.53 -9.14 4.28
N LYS A 6 26.29 -10.27 3.62
CA LYS A 6 25.68 -10.34 2.31
C LYS A 6 24.18 -10.25 2.43
N VAL A 7 23.59 -9.23 1.80
CA VAL A 7 22.15 -8.96 1.82
C VAL A 7 21.52 -9.25 0.47
N ALA A 8 20.32 -9.82 0.45
CA ALA A 8 19.45 -9.89 -0.71
C ALA A 8 18.12 -9.20 -0.41
N LEU A 9 17.62 -8.44 -1.37
CA LEU A 9 16.28 -7.85 -1.36
C LEU A 9 15.32 -8.72 -2.18
N VAL A 10 14.11 -8.91 -1.70
CA VAL A 10 13.12 -9.77 -2.38
C VAL A 10 11.79 -9.03 -2.48
N HIS A 11 11.17 -9.03 -3.66
CA HIS A 11 9.91 -8.34 -3.89
C HIS A 11 9.00 -9.13 -4.83
N ASP A 12 7.68 -9.11 -4.62
CA ASP A 12 6.76 -9.97 -5.36
C ASP A 12 6.86 -9.81 -6.88
N TRP A 13 6.77 -8.59 -7.41
CA TRP A 13 6.89 -8.25 -8.83
C TRP A 13 7.20 -6.77 -9.02
N LEU A 14 7.99 -6.43 -10.03
CA LEU A 14 8.33 -5.07 -10.41
C LEU A 14 7.74 -4.76 -11.81
N VAL A 15 6.44 -4.45 -11.85
CA VAL A 15 5.69 -4.20 -13.10
C VAL A 15 4.98 -2.85 -13.07
N THR A 16 4.55 -2.40 -11.89
CA THR A 16 3.89 -1.11 -11.71
C THR A 16 4.40 -0.48 -10.42
N MET A 17 4.50 0.83 -10.39
CA MET A 17 4.89 1.55 -9.18
C MET A 17 3.71 1.73 -8.23
N GLY A 18 3.93 1.47 -6.94
CA GLY A 18 2.97 1.64 -5.87
C GLY A 18 3.65 1.75 -4.51
N GLY A 19 2.88 1.65 -3.42
CA GLY A 19 3.43 1.78 -2.07
C GLY A 19 4.42 0.68 -1.67
N ALA A 20 4.26 -0.53 -2.21
CA ALA A 20 5.16 -1.64 -1.93
C ALA A 20 6.52 -1.47 -2.62
N GLU A 21 6.52 -0.94 -3.84
CA GLU A 21 7.73 -0.64 -4.60
C GLU A 21 8.48 0.56 -3.98
N LYS A 22 7.76 1.55 -3.43
CA LYS A 22 8.38 2.63 -2.64
C LYS A 22 9.10 2.08 -1.39
N VAL A 23 8.53 1.08 -0.71
CA VAL A 23 9.20 0.38 0.41
C VAL A 23 10.45 -0.35 -0.07
N LEU A 24 10.38 -1.09 -1.18
CA LEU A 24 11.55 -1.76 -1.74
C LEU A 24 12.66 -0.76 -2.10
N TRP A 25 12.29 0.40 -2.64
CA TRP A 25 13.26 1.46 -2.93
C TRP A 25 13.99 1.93 -1.68
N GLN A 26 13.28 2.11 -0.56
CA GLN A 26 13.94 2.46 0.70
C GLN A 26 14.86 1.35 1.22
N PHE A 27 14.55 0.08 0.97
CA PHE A 27 15.47 -1.03 1.26
C PHE A 27 16.71 -0.97 0.38
N HIS A 28 16.56 -0.66 -0.92
CA HIS A 28 17.70 -0.50 -1.81
C HIS A 28 18.59 0.67 -1.38
N LEU A 29 18.04 1.78 -0.93
CA LEU A 29 18.84 2.90 -0.40
C LEU A 29 19.64 2.52 0.87
N LEU A 30 19.14 1.60 1.70
CA LEU A 30 19.89 1.07 2.84
C LEU A 30 20.97 0.05 2.43
N PHE A 31 20.70 -0.73 1.38
CA PHE A 31 21.57 -1.80 0.89
C PHE A 31 21.80 -1.69 -0.61
N PRO A 32 22.51 -0.65 -1.09
CA PRO A 32 22.60 -0.35 -2.53
C PRO A 32 23.39 -1.40 -3.35
N GLN A 33 24.16 -2.26 -2.69
CA GLN A 33 24.88 -3.35 -3.33
C GLN A 33 24.12 -4.68 -3.32
N ALA A 34 22.94 -4.73 -2.67
CA ALA A 34 22.16 -5.94 -2.58
C ALA A 34 21.37 -6.18 -3.88
N PRO A 35 21.43 -7.39 -4.48
CA PRO A 35 20.58 -7.73 -5.60
C PRO A 35 19.10 -7.76 -5.20
N ILE A 36 18.23 -7.42 -6.14
CA ILE A 36 16.78 -7.46 -5.98
C ILE A 36 16.24 -8.68 -6.71
N TYR A 37 15.67 -9.62 -5.98
CA TYR A 37 14.99 -10.80 -6.53
C TYR A 37 13.49 -10.52 -6.66
N THR A 38 12.94 -10.81 -7.84
CA THR A 38 11.52 -10.61 -8.13
C THR A 38 10.95 -11.69 -9.07
N LEU A 39 9.64 -11.94 -9.04
CA LEU A 39 9.02 -12.90 -9.96
C LEU A 39 9.18 -12.49 -11.41
N VAL A 40 8.80 -11.24 -11.69
CA VAL A 40 8.85 -10.63 -13.03
C VAL A 40 9.21 -9.15 -12.91
N TYR A 41 9.93 -8.64 -13.90
CA TYR A 41 10.40 -7.26 -13.95
C TYR A 41 10.10 -6.64 -15.31
N ASP A 42 9.54 -5.43 -15.30
CA ASP A 42 9.43 -4.53 -16.42
C ASP A 42 10.38 -3.35 -16.21
N SER A 43 11.35 -3.15 -17.09
CA SER A 43 12.35 -2.09 -16.95
C SER A 43 11.76 -0.68 -16.92
N ASN A 44 10.54 -0.49 -17.45
CA ASN A 44 9.81 0.78 -17.37
C ASN A 44 9.11 1.00 -16.02
N CYS A 45 9.18 0.04 -15.09
CA CYS A 45 8.57 0.18 -13.77
C CYS A 45 9.17 1.37 -13.02
N GLY A 46 8.31 2.28 -12.54
CA GLY A 46 8.74 3.46 -11.79
C GLY A 46 9.59 4.44 -12.63
N HIS A 47 9.31 4.57 -13.92
CA HIS A 47 10.06 5.44 -14.83
C HIS A 47 11.58 5.13 -14.84
N GLY A 48 11.95 3.85 -14.73
CA GLY A 48 13.35 3.41 -14.72
C GLY A 48 14.04 3.48 -13.37
N MET A 49 13.32 3.72 -12.27
CA MET A 49 13.90 3.82 -10.92
C MET A 49 14.82 2.65 -10.54
N PHE A 50 14.55 1.44 -11.05
CA PHE A 50 15.32 0.22 -10.78
C PHE A 50 16.25 -0.16 -11.94
N GLU A 51 16.48 0.71 -12.94
CA GLU A 51 17.24 0.38 -14.15
C GLU A 51 18.71 0.08 -13.83
N ASP A 52 19.31 0.83 -12.91
CA ASP A 52 20.70 0.66 -12.49
C ASP A 52 20.87 -0.37 -11.35
N CYS A 53 19.80 -1.04 -10.92
CA CYS A 53 19.84 -2.06 -9.87
C CYS A 53 20.15 -3.45 -10.44
N ASP A 54 20.84 -4.30 -9.67
CA ASP A 54 20.99 -5.74 -9.99
C ASP A 54 19.66 -6.46 -9.75
N VAL A 55 18.76 -6.42 -10.74
CA VAL A 55 17.43 -7.07 -10.65
C VAL A 55 17.51 -8.47 -11.25
N ARG A 56 17.23 -9.48 -10.43
CA ARG A 56 17.25 -10.91 -10.78
C ARG A 56 15.85 -11.47 -10.73
N THR A 57 15.39 -12.04 -11.86
CA THR A 57 14.03 -12.57 -12.00
C THR A 57 13.98 -14.09 -11.88
N THR A 58 12.80 -14.62 -11.52
CA THR A 58 12.55 -16.06 -11.56
C THR A 58 12.39 -16.56 -13.00
N TRP A 59 12.30 -17.89 -13.17
CA TRP A 59 12.01 -18.50 -14.46
C TRP A 59 10.67 -18.06 -15.07
N LEU A 60 9.74 -17.51 -14.27
CA LEU A 60 8.46 -16.98 -14.78
C LEU A 60 8.65 -15.82 -15.76
N GLN A 61 9.73 -15.06 -15.63
CA GLN A 61 10.09 -14.00 -16.59
C GLN A 61 10.23 -14.51 -18.03
N LYS A 62 10.66 -15.77 -18.21
CA LYS A 62 10.87 -16.39 -19.53
C LYS A 62 9.57 -16.77 -20.24
N ILE A 63 8.43 -16.72 -19.54
CA ILE A 63 7.11 -16.99 -20.13
C ILE A 63 6.72 -15.81 -21.03
N PRO A 64 6.26 -16.03 -22.26
CA PRO A 64 5.81 -14.95 -23.13
C PRO A 64 4.77 -14.06 -22.45
N PHE A 65 4.94 -12.75 -22.51
CA PHE A 65 4.09 -11.74 -21.89
C PHE A 65 3.99 -11.85 -20.36
N ALA A 66 5.02 -12.35 -19.69
CA ALA A 66 5.04 -12.57 -18.24
C ALA A 66 4.61 -11.32 -17.45
N THR A 67 5.11 -10.13 -17.80
CA THR A 67 4.78 -8.86 -17.12
C THR A 67 3.30 -8.46 -17.27
N LYS A 68 2.58 -8.97 -18.26
CA LYS A 68 1.13 -8.74 -18.44
C LYS A 68 0.29 -9.86 -17.81
N LEU A 69 0.82 -11.08 -17.76
CA LEU A 69 0.09 -12.29 -17.37
C LEU A 69 0.38 -12.77 -15.96
N TYR A 70 1.33 -12.16 -15.22
CA TYR A 70 1.78 -12.65 -13.90
C TYR A 70 0.62 -12.88 -12.91
N LYS A 71 -0.42 -12.05 -12.93
CA LYS A 71 -1.60 -12.23 -12.06
C LYS A 71 -2.34 -13.55 -12.31
N ASN A 72 -2.20 -14.13 -13.49
CA ASN A 72 -2.79 -15.43 -13.83
C ASN A 72 -1.88 -16.61 -13.47
N MET A 73 -0.62 -16.37 -13.10
CA MET A 73 0.38 -17.39 -12.77
C MET A 73 0.43 -17.74 -11.28
N LEU A 74 -0.60 -17.39 -10.52
CA LEU A 74 -0.63 -17.51 -9.07
C LEU A 74 -0.19 -18.88 -8.54
N THR A 75 -0.61 -19.97 -9.19
CA THR A 75 -0.27 -21.32 -8.77
C THR A 75 1.16 -21.76 -9.08
N LEU A 76 1.87 -21.01 -9.92
CA LEU A 76 3.27 -21.24 -10.27
C LEU A 76 4.22 -20.44 -9.37
N MET A 77 3.73 -19.34 -8.78
CA MET A 77 4.54 -18.47 -7.93
C MET A 77 5.23 -19.19 -6.77
N PRO A 78 4.56 -20.09 -6.01
CA PRO A 78 5.22 -20.89 -4.97
C PRO A 78 6.49 -21.57 -5.44
N SER A 79 6.39 -22.34 -6.51
CA SER A 79 7.52 -23.07 -7.08
C SER A 79 8.62 -22.15 -7.62
N ALA A 80 8.26 -20.99 -8.17
CA ALA A 80 9.24 -20.03 -8.66
C ALA A 80 10.06 -19.41 -7.53
N TRP A 81 9.44 -19.13 -6.38
CA TRP A 81 10.13 -18.61 -5.20
C TRP A 81 11.02 -19.68 -4.53
N GLU A 82 10.55 -20.91 -4.41
CA GLU A 82 11.26 -22.00 -3.76
C GLU A 82 12.48 -22.51 -4.56
N GLN A 83 12.58 -22.16 -5.85
CA GLN A 83 13.71 -22.53 -6.72
C GLN A 83 14.84 -21.50 -6.76
N LEU A 84 14.69 -20.35 -6.11
CA LEU A 84 15.76 -19.37 -6.03
C LEU A 84 16.85 -19.84 -5.07
N ASP A 85 18.09 -19.80 -5.54
CA ASP A 85 19.25 -20.03 -4.68
C ASP A 85 19.63 -18.74 -3.96
N LEU A 86 19.37 -18.70 -2.66
CA LEU A 86 19.69 -17.61 -1.75
C LEU A 86 20.71 -18.03 -0.69
N THR A 87 21.42 -19.15 -0.90
CA THR A 87 22.35 -19.74 0.08
C THR A 87 23.59 -18.89 0.36
N GLU A 88 23.92 -17.93 -0.51
CA GLU A 88 25.07 -17.03 -0.30
C GLU A 88 24.79 -15.86 0.65
N TYR A 89 23.50 -15.59 0.97
CA TYR A 89 23.11 -14.39 1.75
C TYR A 89 22.97 -14.72 3.24
N ASP A 90 23.43 -13.77 4.06
CA ASP A 90 23.30 -13.79 5.52
C ASP A 90 21.98 -13.19 5.99
N LEU A 91 21.50 -12.17 5.25
CA LEU A 91 20.24 -11.47 5.51
C LEU A 91 19.40 -11.40 4.22
N VAL A 92 18.16 -11.81 4.31
CA VAL A 92 17.18 -11.61 3.23
C VAL A 92 16.06 -10.71 3.74
N LEU A 93 15.87 -9.56 3.07
CA LEU A 93 14.83 -8.60 3.41
C LEU A 93 13.75 -8.62 2.32
N SER A 94 12.57 -9.12 2.63
CA SER A 94 11.47 -9.23 1.67
C SER A 94 10.39 -8.18 1.88
N SER A 95 9.92 -7.56 0.78
CA SER A 95 8.77 -6.66 0.71
C SER A 95 7.60 -7.41 0.09
N CYS A 96 6.69 -7.92 0.93
CA CYS A 96 5.73 -8.96 0.57
C CYS A 96 4.28 -8.49 0.65
N SER A 97 3.58 -8.55 -0.46
CA SER A 97 2.12 -8.40 -0.58
C SER A 97 1.41 -9.69 -1.04
N SER A 98 2.21 -10.71 -1.41
CA SER A 98 1.74 -11.97 -1.99
C SER A 98 2.59 -13.16 -1.54
N CYS A 99 3.51 -13.62 -2.38
CA CYS A 99 4.15 -14.93 -2.25
C CYS A 99 5.65 -14.86 -1.93
N CYS A 100 6.32 -13.72 -2.04
CA CYS A 100 7.78 -13.64 -1.92
C CYS A 100 8.34 -14.02 -0.53
N LYS A 101 7.50 -14.01 0.51
CA LYS A 101 7.85 -14.56 1.83
C LYS A 101 8.15 -16.06 1.83
N GLY A 102 7.78 -16.76 0.74
CA GLY A 102 7.96 -18.22 0.59
C GLY A 102 9.33 -18.63 0.06
N ILE A 103 10.31 -17.75 -0.02
CA ILE A 103 11.71 -18.09 -0.30
C ILE A 103 12.28 -19.05 0.74
N ILE A 104 13.35 -19.74 0.35
CA ILE A 104 14.09 -20.66 1.23
C ILE A 104 15.47 -20.05 1.46
N THR A 105 15.83 -19.86 2.71
CA THR A 105 17.14 -19.38 3.16
C THR A 105 17.93 -20.53 3.79
N ARG A 106 19.24 -20.38 3.94
CA ARG A 106 20.04 -21.34 4.70
C ARG A 106 19.74 -21.24 6.21
N PRO A 107 20.06 -22.28 7.01
CA PRO A 107 19.63 -22.36 8.41
C PRO A 107 20.17 -21.26 9.33
N ASP A 108 21.29 -20.65 8.99
CA ASP A 108 21.96 -19.58 9.75
C ASP A 108 21.78 -18.19 9.15
N ALA A 109 20.97 -18.07 8.08
CA ALA A 109 20.59 -16.78 7.51
C ALA A 109 19.29 -16.28 8.14
N VAL A 110 19.13 -14.98 8.20
CA VAL A 110 17.94 -14.31 8.74
C VAL A 110 17.03 -13.83 7.61
N HIS A 111 15.76 -14.21 7.67
CA HIS A 111 14.72 -13.70 6.77
C HIS A 111 13.79 -12.73 7.49
N ILE A 112 13.90 -11.45 7.20
CA ILE A 112 13.00 -10.39 7.66
C ILE A 112 11.98 -10.10 6.57
N CYS A 113 10.68 -10.23 6.88
CA CYS A 113 9.60 -9.98 5.94
C CYS A 113 8.80 -8.73 6.33
N TYR A 114 8.91 -7.68 5.53
CA TYR A 114 7.99 -6.55 5.57
C TYR A 114 6.70 -6.95 4.86
N CYS A 115 5.69 -7.29 5.62
CA CYS A 115 4.41 -7.77 5.12
C CYS A 115 3.43 -6.62 4.94
N HIS A 116 3.18 -6.23 3.68
CA HIS A 116 2.18 -5.21 3.36
C HIS A 116 0.77 -5.69 3.69
N THR A 117 0.52 -6.98 3.49
CA THR A 117 -0.74 -7.65 3.82
C THR A 117 -0.56 -9.17 3.71
N PRO A 118 -1.19 -9.98 4.55
CA PRO A 118 -1.41 -11.38 4.23
C PRO A 118 -2.15 -11.52 2.91
N THR A 119 -1.76 -12.49 2.10
CA THR A 119 -2.19 -12.64 0.70
C THR A 119 -3.71 -12.46 0.51
N ARG A 120 -4.17 -11.26 0.13
CA ARG A 120 -5.60 -10.84 0.17
C ARG A 120 -6.52 -11.73 -0.65
N TYR A 121 -6.12 -12.10 -1.88
CA TYR A 121 -6.94 -12.95 -2.75
C TYR A 121 -7.09 -14.39 -2.24
N VAL A 122 -6.27 -14.77 -1.27
CA VAL A 122 -6.33 -16.08 -0.61
C VAL A 122 -7.20 -16.02 0.64
N TRP A 123 -7.05 -14.97 1.47
CA TRP A 123 -7.67 -14.89 2.79
C TRP A 123 -8.94 -14.03 2.82
N ASP A 124 -8.90 -12.79 2.32
CA ASP A 124 -9.97 -11.82 2.53
C ASP A 124 -10.94 -11.69 1.36
N PHE A 125 -10.40 -11.60 0.14
CA PHE A 125 -11.21 -11.31 -1.05
C PHE A 125 -11.62 -12.56 -1.83
N TYR A 126 -11.41 -13.75 -1.29
CA TYR A 126 -11.76 -15.01 -1.94
C TYR A 126 -13.19 -15.04 -2.48
N TYR A 127 -14.17 -14.72 -1.64
CA TYR A 127 -15.59 -14.77 -2.03
C TYR A 127 -15.95 -13.73 -3.09
N GLN A 128 -15.30 -12.57 -3.07
CA GLN A 128 -15.50 -11.52 -4.06
C GLN A 128 -14.95 -11.93 -5.44
N TYR A 129 -13.73 -12.48 -5.46
CA TYR A 129 -13.14 -13.03 -6.68
C TYR A 129 -13.97 -14.21 -7.22
N LEU A 130 -14.46 -15.06 -6.34
CA LEU A 130 -15.32 -16.19 -6.73
C LEU A 130 -16.64 -15.70 -7.32
N LYS A 131 -17.28 -14.68 -6.76
CA LYS A 131 -18.54 -14.10 -7.27
C LYS A 131 -18.42 -13.62 -8.71
N ASN A 132 -17.28 -12.98 -9.04
CA ASN A 132 -17.03 -12.38 -10.34
C ASN A 132 -16.33 -13.34 -11.34
N ALA A 133 -16.04 -14.57 -10.95
CA ALA A 133 -15.36 -15.55 -11.80
C ALA A 133 -16.30 -16.22 -12.81
N SER A 134 -15.76 -16.66 -13.97
CA SER A 134 -16.48 -17.49 -14.93
C SER A 134 -16.82 -18.87 -14.34
N ALA A 135 -17.76 -19.59 -14.95
CA ALA A 135 -18.21 -20.91 -14.47
C ALA A 135 -17.04 -21.90 -14.27
N LEU A 136 -16.11 -21.97 -15.23
CA LEU A 136 -14.93 -22.85 -15.13
C LEU A 136 -14.00 -22.42 -13.99
N LYS A 137 -13.77 -21.11 -13.83
CA LYS A 137 -12.98 -20.58 -12.70
C LYS A 137 -13.65 -20.86 -11.37
N LYS A 138 -14.99 -20.74 -11.26
CA LYS A 138 -15.74 -21.09 -10.04
C LYS A 138 -15.56 -22.55 -9.62
N LEU A 139 -15.43 -23.45 -10.58
CA LEU A 139 -15.20 -24.89 -10.32
C LEU A 139 -13.78 -25.19 -9.83
N LEU A 140 -12.75 -24.56 -10.42
CA LEU A 140 -11.34 -24.87 -10.16
C LEU A 140 -10.76 -24.03 -9.01
N MET A 141 -11.19 -22.80 -8.86
CA MET A 141 -10.66 -21.81 -7.92
C MET A 141 -10.69 -22.28 -6.45
N PRO A 142 -11.75 -22.96 -5.92
CA PRO A 142 -11.75 -23.43 -4.53
C PRO A 142 -10.58 -24.36 -4.21
N ARG A 143 -10.26 -25.30 -5.11
CA ARG A 143 -9.14 -26.23 -4.92
C ARG A 143 -7.78 -25.53 -5.01
N MET A 144 -7.65 -24.60 -5.95
CA MET A 144 -6.42 -23.81 -6.11
C MET A 144 -6.16 -22.93 -4.89
N ILE A 145 -7.17 -22.20 -4.44
CA ILE A 145 -7.06 -21.32 -3.26
C ILE A 145 -6.83 -22.14 -1.98
N HIS A 146 -7.45 -23.31 -1.83
CA HIS A 146 -7.17 -24.19 -0.69
C HIS A 146 -5.68 -24.60 -0.63
N LYS A 147 -5.10 -25.03 -1.76
CA LYS A 147 -3.66 -25.33 -1.84
C LYS A 147 -2.80 -24.10 -1.54
N MET A 148 -3.19 -22.95 -2.07
CA MET A 148 -2.49 -21.69 -1.79
C MET A 148 -2.56 -21.29 -0.31
N LYS A 149 -3.69 -21.52 0.39
CA LYS A 149 -3.79 -21.25 1.83
C LYS A 149 -2.82 -22.10 2.64
N ILE A 150 -2.73 -23.40 2.31
CA ILE A 150 -1.80 -24.30 2.98
C ILE A 150 -0.35 -23.84 2.75
N TRP A 151 0.02 -23.60 1.49
CA TRP A 151 1.36 -23.15 1.14
C TRP A 151 1.70 -21.78 1.78
N ASP A 152 0.78 -20.82 1.72
CA ASP A 152 0.97 -19.47 2.25
C ASP A 152 1.23 -19.48 3.77
N GLN A 153 0.52 -20.36 4.50
CA GLN A 153 0.75 -20.54 5.94
C GLN A 153 2.08 -21.24 6.23
N LEU A 154 2.46 -22.24 5.43
CA LEU A 154 3.76 -22.92 5.57
C LEU A 154 4.90 -21.95 5.21
N ALA A 155 4.74 -21.14 4.17
CA ALA A 155 5.69 -20.11 3.79
C ALA A 155 5.90 -19.08 4.90
N ALA A 156 4.83 -18.68 5.59
CA ALA A 156 4.92 -17.74 6.72
C ALA A 156 5.74 -18.30 7.90
N ASN A 157 5.82 -19.63 8.07
CA ASN A 157 6.64 -20.25 9.11
C ASN A 157 8.15 -20.22 8.80
N ARG A 158 8.54 -19.96 7.54
CA ARG A 158 9.95 -19.82 7.13
C ARG A 158 10.52 -18.46 7.43
N VAL A 159 9.65 -17.46 7.69
CA VAL A 159 10.05 -16.10 8.03
C VAL A 159 10.52 -16.07 9.48
N ASP A 160 11.73 -15.54 9.72
CA ASP A 160 12.26 -15.40 11.08
C ASP A 160 11.61 -14.22 11.79
N TYR A 161 11.45 -13.08 11.09
CA TYR A 161 10.92 -11.87 11.67
C TYR A 161 9.92 -11.16 10.75
N PHE A 162 8.71 -10.91 11.26
CA PHE A 162 7.70 -10.14 10.53
C PHE A 162 7.69 -8.68 10.95
N ILE A 163 7.67 -7.80 9.96
CA ILE A 163 7.34 -6.38 10.08
C ILE A 163 5.99 -6.15 9.38
N SER A 164 5.07 -5.45 10.02
CA SER A 164 3.79 -5.06 9.44
C SER A 164 3.78 -3.56 9.12
N ASN A 165 3.05 -3.16 8.08
CA ASN A 165 2.89 -1.76 7.71
C ASN A 165 1.88 -0.99 8.58
N SER A 166 1.16 -1.68 9.47
CA SER A 166 0.18 -1.12 10.40
C SER A 166 -0.16 -2.12 11.50
N ASN A 167 -0.70 -1.65 12.61
CA ASN A 167 -1.24 -2.54 13.65
C ASN A 167 -2.43 -3.35 13.13
N PHE A 168 -3.21 -2.79 12.20
CA PHE A 168 -4.27 -3.49 11.52
C PHE A 168 -3.73 -4.74 10.77
N ILE A 169 -2.60 -4.62 10.08
CA ILE A 169 -1.95 -5.75 9.41
C ILE A 169 -1.26 -6.69 10.40
N ALA A 170 -0.67 -6.18 11.49
CA ALA A 170 -0.12 -7.03 12.55
C ALA A 170 -1.17 -8.00 13.12
N GLN A 171 -2.39 -7.51 13.36
CA GLN A 171 -3.52 -8.34 13.81
C GLN A 171 -3.90 -9.41 12.78
N ARG A 172 -3.84 -9.09 11.45
CA ARG A 172 -4.11 -10.05 10.39
C ARG A 172 -3.00 -11.09 10.25
N ILE A 173 -1.73 -10.70 10.40
CA ILE A 173 -0.59 -11.64 10.48
C ILE A 173 -0.80 -12.60 11.66
N LYS A 174 -1.14 -12.08 12.84
CA LYS A 174 -1.46 -12.89 14.02
C LYS A 174 -2.62 -13.84 13.77
N LYS A 175 -3.68 -13.35 13.11
CA LYS A 175 -4.87 -14.17 12.80
C LYS A 175 -4.60 -15.30 11.83
N TYR A 176 -3.93 -15.02 10.71
CA TYR A 176 -3.78 -15.98 9.61
C TYR A 176 -2.52 -16.84 9.73
N TYR A 177 -1.41 -16.25 10.16
CA TYR A 177 -0.11 -16.93 10.24
C TYR A 177 0.26 -17.39 11.65
N ARG A 178 -0.46 -16.94 12.68
CA ARG A 178 -0.14 -17.20 14.10
C ARG A 178 1.26 -16.71 14.49
N ARG A 179 1.73 -15.65 13.80
CA ARG A 179 3.02 -15.00 14.04
C ARG A 179 2.79 -13.62 14.63
N ASP A 180 3.71 -13.16 15.44
CA ASP A 180 3.77 -11.77 15.87
C ASP A 180 4.51 -10.94 14.81
N ALA A 181 4.21 -9.64 14.73
CA ALA A 181 4.86 -8.70 13.85
C ALA A 181 5.08 -7.38 14.59
N GLN A 182 6.25 -6.76 14.37
CA GLN A 182 6.49 -5.38 14.78
C GLN A 182 5.91 -4.45 13.73
N THR A 183 5.19 -3.40 14.17
CA THR A 183 4.69 -2.40 13.24
C THR A 183 5.77 -1.36 12.96
N ILE A 184 6.10 -1.19 11.68
CA ILE A 184 6.87 -0.07 11.14
C ILE A 184 6.03 0.51 10.00
N TYR A 185 5.50 1.70 10.18
CA TYR A 185 4.67 2.36 9.18
C TYR A 185 5.46 2.59 7.88
N PRO A 186 4.84 2.46 6.69
CA PRO A 186 5.54 2.61 5.43
C PRO A 186 6.06 4.03 5.22
N PRO A 187 7.06 4.18 4.35
CA PRO A 187 7.66 5.47 4.03
C PRO A 187 6.66 6.31 3.22
N VAL A 188 6.46 7.55 3.64
CA VAL A 188 5.73 8.55 2.89
C VAL A 188 6.67 9.72 2.60
N HIS A 189 6.72 10.13 1.33
CA HIS A 189 7.48 11.30 0.94
C HIS A 189 6.81 12.55 1.51
N ILE A 190 7.51 13.25 2.38
CA ILE A 190 7.01 14.49 3.01
C ILE A 190 7.63 15.66 2.28
N ASN A 191 6.80 16.41 1.58
CA ASN A 191 7.23 17.56 0.81
C ASN A 191 7.20 18.86 1.63
N ASP A 192 8.14 19.75 1.36
CA ASP A 192 8.23 21.09 1.95
C ASP A 192 7.48 22.16 1.14
N TYR A 193 6.33 21.81 0.55
CA TYR A 193 5.51 22.80 -0.14
C TYR A 193 4.99 23.85 0.83
N PRO A 194 4.88 25.12 0.41
CA PRO A 194 4.29 26.16 1.25
C PRO A 194 2.89 25.79 1.70
N LEU A 195 2.59 25.97 2.99
CA LEU A 195 1.25 25.77 3.51
C LEU A 195 0.34 26.92 3.06
N VAL A 196 -0.80 26.57 2.47
CA VAL A 196 -1.85 27.53 2.12
C VAL A 196 -2.79 27.67 3.33
N GLN A 197 -2.94 28.89 3.83
CA GLN A 197 -3.82 29.17 4.98
C GLN A 197 -5.29 29.21 4.60
N GLU A 198 -5.59 29.74 3.41
CA GLU A 198 -6.95 29.77 2.86
C GLU A 198 -7.05 28.78 1.68
N PRO A 199 -7.54 27.56 1.92
CA PRO A 199 -7.70 26.56 0.87
C PRO A 199 -8.84 26.94 -0.08
N ASP A 200 -8.77 26.42 -1.29
CA ASP A 200 -9.86 26.50 -2.25
C ASP A 200 -11.09 25.71 -1.78
N ASP A 201 -12.27 26.06 -2.29
CA ASP A 201 -13.52 25.42 -1.91
C ASP A 201 -13.78 24.13 -2.71
N TYR A 202 -12.91 23.11 -2.53
CA TYR A 202 -13.13 21.78 -3.06
C TYR A 202 -12.60 20.68 -2.10
N TYR A 203 -13.24 19.53 -2.15
CA TYR A 203 -12.77 18.28 -1.55
C TYR A 203 -11.90 17.53 -2.56
N LEU A 204 -10.90 16.78 -2.06
CA LEU A 204 -9.99 16.00 -2.88
C LEU A 204 -10.11 14.51 -2.57
N LEU A 205 -10.03 13.66 -3.59
CA LEU A 205 -9.89 12.22 -3.46
C LEU A 205 -8.84 11.73 -4.46
N VAL A 206 -7.80 11.06 -3.98
CA VAL A 206 -6.74 10.47 -4.82
C VAL A 206 -6.74 8.96 -4.62
N SER A 207 -7.01 8.20 -5.68
CA SER A 207 -7.10 6.74 -5.55
C SER A 207 -7.04 6.01 -6.90
N ARG A 208 -6.74 4.71 -6.85
CA ARG A 208 -7.08 3.80 -7.96
C ARG A 208 -8.58 3.51 -7.95
N PHE A 209 -9.20 3.52 -9.12
CA PHE A 209 -10.65 3.32 -9.25
C PHE A 209 -11.01 1.83 -9.23
N VAL A 210 -11.02 1.28 -8.01
CA VAL A 210 -11.41 -0.09 -7.72
C VAL A 210 -12.51 -0.11 -6.66
N TYR A 211 -13.40 -1.09 -6.71
CA TYR A 211 -14.66 -1.12 -5.94
C TYR A 211 -14.49 -0.93 -4.42
N TYR A 212 -13.41 -1.45 -3.82
CA TYR A 212 -13.20 -1.39 -2.36
C TYR A 212 -12.72 -0.02 -1.86
N LYS A 213 -12.30 0.86 -2.76
CA LYS A 213 -11.95 2.25 -2.42
C LYS A 213 -13.16 3.14 -2.19
N ARG A 214 -14.36 2.67 -2.55
CA ARG A 214 -15.65 3.31 -2.29
C ARG A 214 -15.73 4.78 -2.72
N ILE A 215 -15.16 5.10 -3.88
CA ILE A 215 -15.25 6.43 -4.51
C ILE A 215 -16.70 6.82 -4.79
N ASP A 216 -17.55 5.82 -5.03
CA ASP A 216 -18.99 5.95 -5.19
C ASP A 216 -19.64 6.74 -4.05
N ILE A 217 -19.25 6.48 -2.79
CA ILE A 217 -19.76 7.17 -1.60
C ILE A 217 -19.40 8.66 -1.62
N ALA A 218 -18.15 9.00 -1.98
CA ALA A 218 -17.70 10.39 -2.06
C ALA A 218 -18.45 11.17 -3.16
N ILE A 219 -18.65 10.55 -4.34
CA ILE A 219 -19.41 11.15 -5.44
C ILE A 219 -20.85 11.39 -5.02
N GLU A 220 -21.50 10.41 -4.44
CA GLU A 220 -22.91 10.52 -4.00
C GLU A 220 -23.07 11.59 -2.92
N ALA A 221 -22.21 11.62 -1.91
CA ALA A 221 -22.24 12.62 -0.85
C ALA A 221 -22.04 14.03 -1.40
N CYS A 222 -21.02 14.26 -2.24
CA CYS A 222 -20.74 15.58 -2.81
C CYS A 222 -21.84 16.02 -3.79
N ASN A 223 -22.44 15.11 -4.57
CA ASN A 223 -23.59 15.41 -5.42
C ASN A 223 -24.78 15.91 -4.59
N LYS A 224 -25.15 15.19 -3.52
CA LYS A 224 -26.28 15.55 -2.66
C LYS A 224 -26.06 16.89 -1.93
N LEU A 225 -24.83 17.13 -1.45
CA LEU A 225 -24.47 18.37 -0.75
C LEU A 225 -24.13 19.53 -1.69
N GLN A 226 -24.06 19.30 -3.01
CA GLN A 226 -23.62 20.28 -4.02
C GLN A 226 -22.22 20.84 -3.68
N ARG A 227 -21.29 19.96 -3.24
CA ARG A 227 -19.90 20.29 -2.94
C ARG A 227 -19.00 19.93 -4.12
N LYS A 228 -18.00 20.77 -4.37
CA LYS A 228 -16.99 20.49 -5.39
C LYS A 228 -16.09 19.34 -4.92
N LEU A 229 -15.90 18.34 -5.77
CA LEU A 229 -14.99 17.21 -5.54
C LEU A 229 -14.08 17.04 -6.74
N VAL A 230 -12.78 17.04 -6.49
CA VAL A 230 -11.75 16.68 -7.47
C VAL A 230 -11.31 15.24 -7.19
N ILE A 231 -11.35 14.39 -8.21
CA ILE A 231 -10.94 12.99 -8.15
C ILE A 231 -9.75 12.78 -9.07
N ILE A 232 -8.62 12.33 -8.48
CA ILE A 232 -7.37 12.05 -9.18
C ILE A 232 -7.14 10.54 -9.22
N GLY A 233 -6.75 10.02 -10.39
CA GLY A 233 -6.44 8.62 -10.63
C GLY A 233 -7.23 8.00 -11.76
N GLY A 234 -7.25 6.65 -11.79
CA GLY A 234 -7.93 5.87 -12.82
C GLY A 234 -8.09 4.41 -12.41
N GLY A 235 -8.79 3.62 -13.21
CA GLY A 235 -8.97 2.19 -12.96
C GLY A 235 -10.25 1.60 -13.51
N ASP A 236 -10.52 0.35 -13.16
CA ASP A 236 -11.59 -0.48 -13.75
C ASP A 236 -13.01 0.08 -13.53
N GLU A 237 -13.24 0.83 -12.43
CA GLU A 237 -14.54 1.43 -12.10
C GLU A 237 -14.77 2.80 -12.77
N GLU A 238 -13.82 3.34 -13.55
CA GLU A 238 -13.87 4.72 -14.04
C GLU A 238 -15.17 5.04 -14.81
N LYS A 239 -15.58 4.18 -15.74
CA LYS A 239 -16.79 4.38 -16.52
C LYS A 239 -18.04 4.50 -15.64
N LYS A 240 -18.14 3.67 -14.62
CA LYS A 240 -19.25 3.68 -13.66
C LYS A 240 -19.24 4.94 -12.80
N LEU A 241 -18.07 5.32 -12.28
CA LEU A 241 -17.91 6.50 -11.43
C LEU A 241 -18.22 7.80 -12.18
N ARG A 242 -17.74 7.92 -13.43
CA ARG A 242 -18.08 9.07 -14.29
C ARG A 242 -19.57 9.16 -14.59
N ALA A 243 -20.27 8.03 -14.73
CA ALA A 243 -21.71 8.00 -14.96
C ALA A 243 -22.54 8.45 -13.72
N MET A 244 -21.95 8.38 -12.51
CA MET A 244 -22.56 8.85 -11.26
C MET A 244 -22.28 10.34 -10.98
N ALA A 245 -21.29 10.93 -11.63
CA ALA A 245 -20.82 12.28 -11.34
C ALA A 245 -21.82 13.34 -11.80
N GLY A 246 -22.15 14.25 -10.89
CA GLY A 246 -22.91 15.49 -11.18
C GLY A 246 -21.95 16.64 -11.61
N PRO A 247 -22.50 17.85 -11.80
CA PRO A 247 -21.76 18.99 -12.34
C PRO A 247 -20.67 19.52 -11.38
N THR A 248 -20.70 19.16 -10.12
CA THR A 248 -19.72 19.57 -9.10
C THR A 248 -18.53 18.63 -8.99
N ILE A 249 -18.53 17.52 -9.73
CA ILE A 249 -17.49 16.48 -9.67
C ILE A 249 -16.55 16.60 -10.88
N THR A 250 -15.26 16.72 -10.61
CA THR A 250 -14.21 16.79 -11.63
C THR A 250 -13.26 15.61 -11.52
N PHE A 251 -12.98 14.95 -12.64
CA PHE A 251 -11.95 13.91 -12.75
C PHE A 251 -10.72 14.51 -13.43
N ALA A 252 -9.64 14.67 -12.68
CA ALA A 252 -8.38 15.24 -13.19
C ALA A 252 -7.48 14.21 -13.91
N GLY A 253 -7.83 12.90 -13.86
CA GLY A 253 -7.04 11.84 -14.50
C GLY A 253 -5.79 11.48 -13.73
N HIS A 254 -4.74 11.06 -14.46
CA HIS A 254 -3.43 10.81 -13.89
C HIS A 254 -2.60 12.08 -13.97
N LEU A 255 -2.03 12.49 -12.85
CA LEU A 255 -1.17 13.65 -12.71
C LEU A 255 0.23 13.17 -12.26
N ASP A 256 1.24 13.98 -12.51
CA ASP A 256 2.54 13.79 -11.90
C ASP A 256 2.53 14.19 -10.41
N ASP A 257 3.62 13.90 -9.71
CA ASP A 257 3.70 14.12 -8.26
C ASP A 257 3.63 15.62 -7.90
N GLU A 258 4.16 16.51 -8.75
CA GLU A 258 4.16 17.95 -8.53
C GLU A 258 2.76 18.54 -8.74
N GLU A 259 2.10 18.20 -9.84
CA GLU A 259 0.71 18.59 -10.13
C GLU A 259 -0.24 18.06 -9.04
N MET A 260 -0.09 16.80 -8.65
CA MET A 260 -0.91 16.17 -7.60
C MET A 260 -0.74 16.88 -6.26
N MET A 261 0.48 17.30 -5.92
CA MET A 261 0.76 17.99 -4.67
C MET A 261 0.06 19.36 -4.60
N GLN A 262 -0.06 20.10 -5.73
CA GLN A 262 -0.83 21.35 -5.78
C GLN A 262 -2.29 21.12 -5.38
N TYR A 263 -2.90 20.02 -5.83
CA TYR A 263 -4.25 19.67 -5.40
C TYR A 263 -4.34 19.37 -3.89
N TYR A 264 -3.36 18.70 -3.30
CA TYR A 264 -3.35 18.48 -1.86
C TYR A 264 -3.22 19.77 -1.06
N VAL A 265 -2.32 20.67 -1.47
CA VAL A 265 -2.04 21.95 -0.79
C VAL A 265 -3.27 22.84 -0.77
N HIS A 266 -4.02 22.89 -1.86
CA HIS A 266 -5.17 23.79 -2.03
C HIS A 266 -6.51 23.16 -1.62
N ALA A 267 -6.57 21.86 -1.36
CA ALA A 267 -7.82 21.22 -0.97
C ALA A 267 -8.34 21.70 0.40
N LYS A 268 -9.66 21.83 0.51
CA LYS A 268 -10.38 22.11 1.75
C LYS A 268 -10.23 20.93 2.75
N ALA A 269 -10.45 19.72 2.25
CA ALA A 269 -10.17 18.48 2.96
C ALA A 269 -10.02 17.31 1.97
N PHE A 270 -9.35 16.26 2.42
CA PHE A 270 -9.17 15.01 1.69
C PHE A 270 -10.23 13.99 2.10
N LEU A 271 -10.93 13.37 1.15
CA LEU A 271 -11.93 12.32 1.42
C LEU A 271 -11.30 10.93 1.27
N PHE A 272 -11.46 10.10 2.30
CA PHE A 272 -10.91 8.74 2.34
C PHE A 272 -11.99 7.72 2.74
N PRO A 273 -12.90 7.34 1.81
CA PRO A 273 -14.06 6.49 2.13
C PRO A 273 -13.74 4.98 2.12
N GLY A 274 -12.55 4.56 1.67
CA GLY A 274 -12.14 3.17 1.62
C GLY A 274 -11.58 2.64 2.94
N GLU A 275 -11.72 1.33 3.20
CA GLU A 275 -10.95 0.64 4.24
C GLU A 275 -9.64 0.14 3.62
N GLU A 276 -8.50 0.58 4.16
CA GLU A 276 -7.17 0.24 3.67
C GLU A 276 -6.27 -0.30 4.78
N ASP A 277 -5.18 -0.98 4.36
CA ASP A 277 -4.23 -1.57 5.29
C ASP A 277 -3.43 -0.52 6.06
N PHE A 278 -3.09 0.61 5.41
CA PHE A 278 -2.41 1.76 6.01
C PHE A 278 -3.04 3.07 5.54
N GLY A 279 -3.07 3.33 4.22
CA GLY A 279 -3.53 4.59 3.66
C GLY A 279 -2.39 5.59 3.49
N ILE A 280 -1.62 5.46 2.41
CA ILE A 280 -0.53 6.40 2.08
C ILE A 280 -1.10 7.78 1.72
N THR A 281 -2.16 7.82 0.90
CA THR A 281 -2.76 9.07 0.42
C THR A 281 -3.30 10.01 1.52
N PRO A 282 -3.91 9.51 2.64
CA PRO A 282 -4.19 10.35 3.81
C PRO A 282 -2.95 11.02 4.41
N VAL A 283 -1.81 10.32 4.46
CA VAL A 283 -0.57 10.89 4.98
C VAL A 283 0.04 11.90 3.99
N GLU A 284 -0.03 11.63 2.68
CA GLU A 284 0.35 12.59 1.64
C GLU A 284 -0.49 13.87 1.74
N ALA A 285 -1.82 13.77 1.95
CA ALA A 285 -2.68 14.92 2.20
C ALA A 285 -2.26 15.70 3.45
N GLN A 286 -1.99 14.98 4.55
CA GLN A 286 -1.52 15.61 5.79
C GLN A 286 -0.14 16.27 5.64
N SER A 287 0.75 15.74 4.79
CA SER A 287 2.04 16.38 4.49
C SER A 287 1.88 17.76 3.84
N ALA A 288 0.79 17.96 3.11
CA ALA A 288 0.39 19.24 2.54
C ALA A 288 -0.45 20.10 3.52
N GLY A 289 -0.61 19.67 4.77
CA GLY A 289 -1.45 20.33 5.77
C GLY A 289 -2.96 20.16 5.53
N CYS A 290 -3.36 19.26 4.63
CA CYS A 290 -4.76 19.06 4.30
C CYS A 290 -5.43 18.11 5.32
N PRO A 291 -6.54 18.51 6.00
CA PRO A 291 -7.25 17.63 6.90
C PRO A 291 -7.95 16.48 6.16
N VAL A 292 -8.13 15.35 6.86
CA VAL A 292 -8.64 14.11 6.26
C VAL A 292 -10.00 13.74 6.84
N LEU A 293 -11.00 13.51 5.98
CA LEU A 293 -12.29 12.94 6.36
C LEU A 293 -12.30 11.46 5.97
N ALA A 294 -12.15 10.57 6.94
CA ALA A 294 -11.86 9.17 6.70
C ALA A 294 -12.94 8.23 7.24
N TYR A 295 -13.14 7.10 6.56
CA TYR A 295 -13.84 5.98 7.14
C TYR A 295 -13.02 5.43 8.33
N GLY A 296 -13.62 5.42 9.52
CA GLY A 296 -12.97 5.08 10.78
C GLY A 296 -12.65 3.58 10.91
N ARG A 297 -11.92 3.01 9.94
CA ARG A 297 -11.47 1.62 9.94
C ARG A 297 -10.12 1.43 9.25
N GLY A 298 -9.48 0.29 9.58
CA GLY A 298 -8.20 -0.08 9.01
C GLY A 298 -7.10 0.90 9.41
N GLY A 299 -6.15 1.14 8.50
CA GLY A 299 -5.01 2.02 8.71
C GLY A 299 -5.35 3.50 8.91
N ALA A 300 -6.55 3.94 8.50
CA ALA A 300 -6.98 5.31 8.75
C ALA A 300 -6.98 5.66 10.25
N LEU A 301 -7.30 4.69 11.12
CA LEU A 301 -7.25 4.87 12.59
C LEU A 301 -5.84 5.09 13.14
N GLU A 302 -4.82 4.80 12.34
CA GLU A 302 -3.41 4.94 12.72
C GLU A 302 -2.77 6.19 12.10
N THR A 303 -3.34 6.68 11.00
CA THR A 303 -2.79 7.81 10.23
C THR A 303 -3.51 9.13 10.48
N VAL A 304 -4.75 9.11 10.98
CA VAL A 304 -5.56 10.31 11.25
C VAL A 304 -5.82 10.44 12.73
N LEU A 305 -5.65 11.63 13.29
CA LEU A 305 -6.00 11.98 14.65
C LEU A 305 -7.36 12.69 14.66
N ASP A 306 -8.40 12.03 15.21
CA ASP A 306 -9.77 12.55 15.24
C ASP A 306 -9.84 13.91 15.92
N GLY A 307 -10.48 14.88 15.27
CA GLY A 307 -10.61 16.26 15.75
C GLY A 307 -9.31 17.09 15.67
N ARG A 308 -8.17 16.52 15.20
CA ARG A 308 -6.88 17.23 15.12
C ARG A 308 -6.33 17.28 13.68
N THR A 309 -6.21 16.12 13.03
CA THR A 309 -5.74 16.06 11.63
C THR A 309 -6.85 15.67 10.67
N GLY A 310 -8.06 15.47 11.17
CA GLY A 310 -9.24 15.13 10.40
C GLY A 310 -10.40 14.66 11.26
N LEU A 311 -11.43 14.10 10.62
CA LEU A 311 -12.59 13.51 11.28
C LEU A 311 -12.88 12.11 10.75
N PHE A 312 -13.46 11.27 11.60
CA PHE A 312 -13.98 9.98 11.19
C PHE A 312 -15.48 9.97 10.97
N PHE A 313 -15.91 9.18 9.98
CA PHE A 313 -17.26 8.68 9.87
C PHE A 313 -17.26 7.16 10.10
N THR A 314 -18.36 6.64 10.67
CA THR A 314 -18.39 5.30 11.27
C THR A 314 -19.03 4.24 10.41
N GLU A 315 -19.91 4.64 9.48
CA GLU A 315 -20.55 3.74 8.53
C GLU A 315 -20.14 4.08 7.10
N GLN A 316 -19.80 3.06 6.32
CA GLN A 316 -19.31 3.23 4.93
C GLN A 316 -20.50 3.50 3.97
N THR A 317 -21.21 4.62 4.21
CA THR A 317 -22.37 5.10 3.45
C THR A 317 -22.19 6.56 3.04
N ALA A 318 -22.91 6.98 1.99
CA ALA A 318 -22.88 8.39 1.55
C ALA A 318 -23.50 9.31 2.61
N GLU A 319 -24.54 8.87 3.29
CA GLU A 319 -25.23 9.61 4.34
C GLU A 319 -24.28 9.93 5.50
N ASN A 320 -23.52 8.94 5.96
CA ASN A 320 -22.61 9.13 7.09
C ASN A 320 -21.39 10.01 6.71
N LEU A 321 -20.91 9.92 5.45
CA LEU A 321 -19.91 10.85 4.93
C LEU A 321 -20.49 12.28 4.81
N MET A 322 -21.77 12.45 4.40
CA MET A 322 -22.40 13.76 4.36
C MET A 322 -22.47 14.41 5.75
N GLU A 323 -22.87 13.65 6.77
CA GLU A 323 -22.86 14.10 8.16
C GLU A 323 -21.45 14.51 8.61
N CYS A 324 -20.42 13.75 8.23
CA CYS A 324 -19.03 14.08 8.52
C CYS A 324 -18.59 15.38 7.86
N ILE A 325 -18.91 15.57 6.57
CA ILE A 325 -18.65 16.82 5.84
C ILE A 325 -19.35 18.01 6.51
N GLN A 326 -20.63 17.87 6.86
CA GLN A 326 -21.41 18.93 7.54
C GLN A 326 -20.84 19.26 8.92
N ARG A 327 -20.42 18.26 9.71
CA ARG A 327 -19.71 18.49 10.99
C ARG A 327 -18.41 19.25 10.78
N PHE A 328 -17.62 18.83 9.80
CA PHE A 328 -16.36 19.49 9.46
C PHE A 328 -16.57 20.96 9.10
N GLU A 329 -17.59 21.28 8.28
CA GLU A 329 -17.93 22.65 7.89
C GLU A 329 -18.53 23.49 9.04
N ALA A 330 -19.35 22.86 9.91
CA ALA A 330 -20.03 23.56 11.02
C ALA A 330 -19.12 23.85 12.21
N GLN A 331 -18.09 23.04 12.41
CA GLN A 331 -17.20 23.21 13.58
C GLN A 331 -16.42 24.52 13.55
N GLY A 332 -16.30 25.18 12.38
CA GLY A 332 -15.55 26.43 12.25
C GLY A 332 -14.12 26.34 12.84
N VAL A 333 -13.70 25.11 13.18
CA VAL A 333 -12.36 24.84 13.69
C VAL A 333 -11.42 25.02 12.55
N GLU A 334 -10.64 26.05 12.64
CA GLU A 334 -9.47 26.23 11.80
C GLU A 334 -8.52 25.07 12.13
N TYR A 335 -8.53 24.04 11.25
CA TYR A 335 -7.56 22.97 11.35
C TYR A 335 -6.17 23.57 11.15
N ASP A 336 -5.34 23.50 12.19
CA ASP A 336 -3.96 23.97 12.11
C ASP A 336 -3.16 23.12 11.11
N ARG A 337 -3.01 23.65 9.91
CA ARG A 337 -2.31 22.99 8.81
C ARG A 337 -0.86 22.71 9.13
N THR A 338 -0.23 23.51 10.00
CA THR A 338 1.12 23.26 10.51
C THR A 338 1.16 22.04 11.39
N HIS A 339 0.20 21.92 12.32
CA HIS A 339 0.08 20.75 13.20
C HIS A 339 -0.21 19.46 12.40
N ILE A 340 -1.08 19.55 11.38
CA ILE A 340 -1.38 18.41 10.49
C ILE A 340 -0.10 17.93 9.79
N ARG A 341 0.68 18.84 9.19
CA ARG A 341 1.97 18.51 8.58
C ARG A 341 2.95 17.93 9.58
N GLN A 342 3.06 18.52 10.79
CA GLN A 342 3.93 18.02 11.82
C GLN A 342 3.63 16.56 12.17
N HIS A 343 2.35 16.19 12.24
CA HIS A 343 1.95 14.79 12.46
C HIS A 343 2.45 13.86 11.35
N SER A 344 2.40 14.28 10.08
CA SER A 344 2.84 13.44 8.95
C SER A 344 4.33 13.09 8.98
N LEU A 345 5.19 13.87 9.66
CA LEU A 345 6.61 13.59 9.81
C LEU A 345 6.88 12.24 10.51
N SER A 346 5.95 11.79 11.35
CA SER A 346 6.02 10.46 11.98
C SER A 346 5.92 9.29 10.99
N PHE A 347 5.66 9.56 9.71
CA PHE A 347 5.61 8.59 8.62
C PHE A 347 6.68 8.83 7.55
N SER A 348 7.68 9.66 7.82
CA SER A 348 8.71 10.05 6.85
C SER A 348 9.58 8.88 6.39
N GLU A 349 10.17 9.02 5.20
CA GLU A 349 11.12 8.05 4.64
C GLU A 349 12.36 7.87 5.52
N GLU A 350 12.87 8.96 6.10
CA GLU A 350 14.05 8.92 7.00
C GLU A 350 13.75 8.08 8.25
N ARG A 351 12.62 8.34 8.94
CA ARG A 351 12.19 7.54 10.08
C ARG A 351 12.08 6.07 9.71
N PHE A 352 11.46 5.75 8.55
CA PHE A 352 11.32 4.38 8.06
C PHE A 352 12.69 3.69 7.88
N ARG A 353 13.65 4.34 7.21
CA ARG A 353 14.99 3.78 7.03
C ARG A 353 15.69 3.52 8.36
N ASN A 354 15.61 4.46 9.29
CA ASN A 354 16.24 4.32 10.61
C ASN A 354 15.66 3.12 11.40
N GLU A 355 14.34 2.92 11.38
CA GLU A 355 13.69 1.79 12.05
C GLU A 355 14.04 0.44 11.38
N ILE A 356 14.04 0.36 10.06
CA ILE A 356 14.44 -0.85 9.32
C ILE A 356 15.92 -1.17 9.58
N GLN A 357 16.79 -0.17 9.56
CA GLN A 357 18.21 -0.37 9.85
C GLN A 357 18.41 -0.93 11.27
N CYS A 358 17.72 -0.37 12.26
CA CYS A 358 17.78 -0.83 13.66
C CYS A 358 17.39 -2.32 13.77
N ILE A 359 16.31 -2.74 13.09
CA ILE A 359 15.88 -4.15 13.06
C ILE A 359 16.93 -5.02 12.39
N CYS A 360 17.45 -4.61 11.24
CA CYS A 360 18.49 -5.39 10.55
C CYS A 360 19.75 -5.54 11.42
N GLU A 361 20.15 -4.50 12.11
CA GLU A 361 21.31 -4.52 13.02
C GLU A 361 21.07 -5.47 14.21
N GLN A 362 19.87 -5.48 14.76
CA GLN A 362 19.51 -6.35 15.89
C GLN A 362 19.58 -7.84 15.54
N PHE A 363 19.16 -8.24 14.34
CA PHE A 363 19.02 -9.65 13.97
C PHE A 363 20.15 -10.19 13.08
N ALA A 364 20.82 -9.36 12.31
CA ALA A 364 21.85 -9.80 11.39
C ALA A 364 23.27 -9.69 11.96
N PHE A 365 23.45 -9.02 13.11
CA PHE A 365 24.78 -8.80 13.72
C PHE A 365 24.95 -9.47 15.09
N THR A 366 23.93 -10.19 15.57
CA THR A 366 24.01 -11.10 16.73
C THR A 366 24.35 -12.51 16.27
#